data_a43f66693a091a521612dba5d6ea61dd
#
_entry.id   a43f66693a091a521612dba5d6ea61dd
#
_cell.length_a   1.000
_cell.length_b   1.000
_cell.length_c   1.000
_cell.angle_alpha   90.00
_cell.angle_beta   90.00
_cell.angle_gamma   90.00
#
_symmetry.space_group_name_H-M   'P 1'
#
loop_
_entity.id
_entity.type
_entity.pdbx_description
1 polymer ?
#
loop_
_entity_poly.entity_id
_entity_poly.type
_entity_poly.pdbx_seq_one_letter_code
_entity_poly.pdbx_strand_id
1 'polypeptide(L)'
;MGKKIYFAGSIRGGRVDAALYHRIISYMQKENDVLTEHVGNMDLSLVEQGRERDALIYKQDTAWLRESDVLIAECTCPSLGVGYELAYAERYGIPCHIFYDKTKTQLSAMLTGDSYYAIHPYEHEEEIYPVLDEILGSSGFRVDGRTTSKRLNMVNPR
;
A
#
# COMPACT_ATOMS: atom_id res chain seq x y z
N MET A 1 16.69 -1.76 -10.36
CA MET A 1 16.13 -0.47 -9.92
C MET A 1 14.84 -0.71 -9.13
N GLY A 2 14.69 -0.01 -8.03
CA GLY A 2 13.51 -0.10 -7.18
C GLY A 2 12.28 0.55 -7.79
N LYS A 3 11.12 0.22 -7.25
CA LYS A 3 9.85 0.84 -7.60
C LYS A 3 9.60 2.09 -6.78
N LYS A 4 8.80 3.00 -7.31
CA LYS A 4 8.21 4.10 -6.56
C LYS A 4 6.91 3.62 -5.93
N ILE A 5 6.86 3.61 -4.61
CA ILE A 5 5.74 3.08 -3.83
C ILE A 5 5.05 4.23 -3.11
N TYR A 6 3.74 4.33 -3.29
CA TYR A 6 2.91 5.13 -2.40
C TYR A 6 2.41 4.24 -1.27
N PHE A 7 2.76 4.57 -0.03
CA PHE A 7 2.22 3.87 1.13
C PHE A 7 1.07 4.68 1.76
N ALA A 8 -0.07 4.03 1.95
CA ALA A 8 -1.25 4.63 2.57
C ALA A 8 -1.61 3.92 3.86
N GLY A 9 -1.75 4.67 4.93
CA GLY A 9 -2.20 4.20 6.24
C GLY A 9 -2.94 5.30 6.99
N SER A 10 -3.71 4.94 8.00
CA SER A 10 -4.49 5.91 8.78
C SER A 10 -3.57 6.80 9.62
N ILE A 11 -3.60 8.11 9.37
CA ILE A 11 -2.86 9.10 10.16
C ILE A 11 -3.73 9.69 11.25
N ARG A 12 -4.96 10.08 10.90
CA ARG A 12 -5.89 10.82 11.79
C ARG A 12 -6.84 9.91 12.57
N GLY A 13 -7.04 8.68 12.13
CA GLY A 13 -7.97 7.72 12.77
C GLY A 13 -7.45 7.03 14.03
N GLY A 14 -6.24 7.38 14.46
CA GLY A 14 -5.56 6.79 15.60
C GLY A 14 -4.15 6.35 15.24
N ARG A 15 -3.17 6.67 16.08
CA ARG A 15 -1.76 6.31 15.86
C ARG A 15 -1.41 4.90 16.32
N VAL A 16 -2.41 4.05 16.55
CA VAL A 16 -2.20 2.71 17.11
C VAL A 16 -1.28 1.88 16.22
N ASP A 17 -1.35 2.10 14.91
CA ASP A 17 -0.60 1.31 13.93
C ASP A 17 0.64 2.02 13.35
N ALA A 18 1.01 3.20 13.88
CA ALA A 18 2.16 3.96 13.38
C ALA A 18 3.47 3.15 13.40
N ALA A 19 3.69 2.35 14.44
CA ALA A 19 4.88 1.50 14.55
C ALA A 19 4.89 0.40 13.47
N LEU A 20 3.75 -0.21 13.19
CA LEU A 20 3.60 -1.18 12.10
C LEU A 20 3.88 -0.52 10.75
N TYR A 21 3.31 0.66 10.48
CA TYR A 21 3.55 1.39 9.25
C TYR A 21 5.03 1.71 9.06
N HIS A 22 5.70 2.15 10.12
CA HIS A 22 7.13 2.43 10.07
C HIS A 22 7.95 1.18 9.70
N ARG A 23 7.61 0.01 10.26
CA ARG A 23 8.29 -1.24 9.92
C ARG A 23 8.05 -1.66 8.47
N ILE A 24 6.83 -1.55 7.98
CA ILE A 24 6.48 -1.85 6.59
C ILE A 24 7.23 -0.91 5.63
N ILE A 25 7.20 0.39 5.90
CA ILE A 25 7.90 1.40 5.10
C ILE A 25 9.41 1.11 5.09
N SER A 26 10.01 0.89 6.25
CA SER A 26 11.44 0.60 6.36
C SER A 26 11.84 -0.66 5.60
N TYR A 27 10.97 -1.67 5.60
CA TYR A 27 11.21 -2.89 4.84
C TYR A 27 11.22 -2.62 3.32
N MET A 28 10.24 -1.87 2.84
CA MET A 28 10.14 -1.53 1.42
C MET A 28 11.28 -0.60 0.95
N GLN A 29 11.73 0.30 1.82
CA GLN A 29 12.82 1.25 1.52
C GLN A 29 14.18 0.60 1.31
N LYS A 30 14.36 -0.67 1.66
CA LYS A 30 15.63 -1.38 1.42
C LYS A 30 15.99 -1.45 -0.06
N GLU A 31 14.98 -1.55 -0.92
CA GLU A 31 15.17 -1.72 -2.37
C GLU A 31 14.31 -0.79 -3.22
N ASN A 32 13.45 0.03 -2.61
CA ASN A 32 12.48 0.87 -3.31
C ASN A 32 12.41 2.28 -2.74
N ASP A 33 11.83 3.19 -3.51
CA ASP A 33 11.53 4.55 -3.07
C ASP A 33 10.09 4.62 -2.53
N VAL A 34 9.93 4.94 -1.24
CA VAL A 34 8.61 5.12 -0.63
C VAL A 34 8.30 6.61 -0.53
N LEU A 35 7.31 7.07 -1.28
CA LEU A 35 7.01 8.50 -1.45
C LEU A 35 6.22 9.11 -0.29
N THR A 36 5.61 8.30 0.55
CA THR A 36 4.80 8.76 1.70
C THR A 36 5.32 8.23 3.03
N GLU A 37 6.62 8.25 3.23
CA GLU A 37 7.26 7.81 4.47
C GLU A 37 6.82 8.57 5.71
N HIS A 38 6.30 9.81 5.56
CA HIS A 38 5.75 10.62 6.65
C HIS A 38 4.54 9.97 7.37
N VAL A 39 3.85 9.01 6.75
CA VAL A 39 2.77 8.24 7.38
C VAL A 39 3.27 7.47 8.60
N GLY A 40 4.51 6.98 8.55
CA GLY A 40 5.17 6.33 9.67
C GLY A 40 5.84 7.28 10.66
N ASN A 41 5.82 8.60 10.42
CA ASN A 41 6.43 9.58 11.29
C ASN A 41 5.51 9.91 12.46
N MET A 42 5.97 9.60 13.67
CA MET A 42 5.20 9.78 14.91
C MET A 42 5.12 11.24 15.39
N ASP A 43 5.92 12.14 14.82
CA ASP A 43 6.04 13.54 15.27
C ASP A 43 5.08 14.50 14.54
N LEU A 44 4.21 14.01 13.68
CA LEU A 44 3.21 14.84 13.03
C LEU A 44 2.19 15.36 14.05
N SER A 45 2.43 16.58 14.55
CA SER A 45 1.49 17.22 15.45
C SER A 45 0.21 17.58 14.69
N LEU A 46 -0.93 17.15 15.24
CA LEU A 46 -2.26 17.45 14.69
C LEU A 46 -2.64 18.93 14.84
N VAL A 47 -1.81 19.73 15.55
CA VAL A 47 -2.18 21.07 16.04
C VAL A 47 -1.96 22.19 15.00
N GLU A 48 -1.20 21.94 13.93
CA GLU A 48 -0.88 22.97 12.93
C GLU A 48 -1.66 22.79 11.61
N GLN A 49 -2.86 22.28 11.66
CA GLN A 49 -3.62 21.94 10.46
C GLN A 49 -4.61 23.04 10.08
N GLY A 50 -4.15 24.00 9.29
CA GLY A 50 -5.02 24.94 8.59
C GLY A 50 -5.36 24.44 7.19
N ARG A 51 -6.43 25.00 6.58
CA ARG A 51 -6.89 24.63 5.23
C ARG A 51 -5.82 24.83 4.14
N GLU A 52 -4.93 25.79 4.31
CA GLU A 52 -3.81 26.03 3.41
C GLU A 52 -2.82 24.85 3.43
N ARG A 53 -2.55 24.30 4.62
CA ARG A 53 -1.71 23.12 4.79
C ARG A 53 -2.38 21.88 4.19
N ASP A 54 -3.68 21.73 4.39
CA ASP A 54 -4.43 20.63 3.78
C ASP A 54 -4.36 20.68 2.24
N ALA A 55 -4.42 21.86 1.65
CA ALA A 55 -4.28 22.02 0.20
C ALA A 55 -2.89 21.62 -0.29
N LEU A 56 -1.84 21.93 0.46
CA LEU A 56 -0.46 21.52 0.14
C LEU A 56 -0.29 20.00 0.25
N ILE A 57 -0.84 19.40 1.30
CA ILE A 57 -0.83 17.92 1.48
C ILE A 57 -1.55 17.26 0.31
N TYR A 58 -2.74 17.70 -0.02
CA TYR A 58 -3.50 17.16 -1.15
C TYR A 58 -2.72 17.26 -2.46
N LYS A 59 -2.14 18.41 -2.75
CA LYS A 59 -1.34 18.62 -3.96
C LYS A 59 -0.13 17.70 -4.02
N GLN A 60 0.58 17.57 -2.90
CA GLN A 60 1.77 16.73 -2.80
C GLN A 60 1.41 15.24 -2.93
N ASP A 61 0.45 14.78 -2.16
CA ASP A 61 0.09 13.36 -2.11
C ASP A 61 -0.52 12.89 -3.43
N THR A 62 -1.35 13.71 -4.07
CA THR A 62 -1.89 13.35 -5.39
C THR A 62 -0.83 13.36 -6.50
N ALA A 63 0.17 14.23 -6.41
CA ALA A 63 1.32 14.19 -7.31
C ALA A 63 2.13 12.90 -7.13
N TRP A 64 2.40 12.50 -5.90
CA TRP A 64 3.08 11.25 -5.60
C TRP A 64 2.29 10.01 -6.03
N LEU A 65 0.96 10.01 -5.85
CA LEU A 65 0.10 8.94 -6.35
C LEU A 65 0.25 8.77 -7.86
N ARG A 66 0.17 9.85 -8.62
CA ARG A 66 0.33 9.80 -10.08
C ARG A 66 1.72 9.33 -10.52
N GLU A 67 2.73 9.58 -9.71
CA GLU A 67 4.12 9.23 -9.98
C GLU A 67 4.45 7.77 -9.57
N SER A 68 3.62 7.15 -8.75
CA SER A 68 3.88 5.84 -8.18
C SER A 68 3.70 4.70 -9.18
N ASP A 69 4.51 3.67 -9.03
CA ASP A 69 4.37 2.40 -9.75
C ASP A 69 3.31 1.49 -9.10
N VAL A 70 3.10 1.65 -7.79
CA VAL A 70 2.18 0.83 -7.00
C VAL A 70 1.77 1.57 -5.72
N LEU A 71 0.51 1.36 -5.30
CA LEU A 71 0.01 1.77 -4.00
C LEU A 71 -0.08 0.56 -3.08
N ILE A 72 0.56 0.66 -1.93
CA ILE A 72 0.47 -0.32 -0.83
C ILE A 72 -0.30 0.35 0.31
N ALA A 73 -1.45 -0.18 0.67
CA ALA A 73 -2.27 0.33 1.76
C ALA A 73 -2.37 -0.66 2.90
N GLU A 74 -2.31 -0.18 4.12
CA GLU A 74 -2.68 -0.93 5.32
C GLU A 74 -3.95 -0.33 5.91
N CYS A 75 -5.06 -1.09 5.87
CA CYS A 75 -6.42 -0.62 6.10
C CYS A 75 -7.07 -1.22 7.33
N THR A 76 -6.32 -1.71 8.30
CA THR A 76 -6.88 -2.23 9.56
C THR A 76 -7.65 -1.14 10.31
N CYS A 77 -7.10 0.06 10.39
CA CYS A 77 -7.80 1.22 10.92
C CYS A 77 -8.54 1.97 9.80
N PRO A 78 -9.86 2.15 9.89
CA PRO A 78 -10.62 2.90 8.89
C PRO A 78 -10.10 4.33 8.71
N SER A 79 -9.98 4.77 7.45
CA SER A 79 -9.52 6.12 7.11
C SER A 79 -10.20 6.61 5.84
N LEU A 80 -10.87 7.76 5.93
CA LEU A 80 -11.46 8.42 4.77
C LEU A 80 -10.39 8.84 3.76
N GLY A 81 -9.24 9.30 4.25
CA GLY A 81 -8.10 9.70 3.41
C GLY A 81 -7.55 8.53 2.60
N VAL A 82 -7.35 7.39 3.24
CA VAL A 82 -6.86 6.18 2.54
C VAL A 82 -7.87 5.70 1.50
N GLY A 83 -9.17 5.72 1.81
CA GLY A 83 -10.22 5.39 0.83
C GLY A 83 -10.20 6.32 -0.38
N TYR A 84 -9.99 7.62 -0.15
CA TYR A 84 -9.85 8.60 -1.22
C TYR A 84 -8.62 8.30 -2.10
N GLU A 85 -7.48 8.05 -1.49
CA GLU A 85 -6.22 7.74 -2.17
C GLU A 85 -6.32 6.48 -3.02
N LEU A 86 -6.99 5.44 -2.52
CA LEU A 86 -7.25 4.20 -3.26
C LEU A 86 -8.11 4.45 -4.51
N ALA A 87 -9.22 5.19 -4.37
CA ALA A 87 -10.08 5.52 -5.50
C ALA A 87 -9.38 6.43 -6.51
N TYR A 88 -8.56 7.36 -6.02
CA TYR A 88 -7.74 8.22 -6.88
C TYR A 88 -6.73 7.41 -7.69
N ALA A 89 -6.04 6.47 -7.05
CA ALA A 89 -5.08 5.59 -7.70
C ALA A 89 -5.75 4.70 -8.77
N GLU A 90 -6.92 4.15 -8.48
CA GLU A 90 -7.71 3.39 -9.45
C GLU A 90 -8.04 4.23 -10.69
N ARG A 91 -8.47 5.47 -10.49
CA ARG A 91 -8.77 6.40 -11.58
C ARG A 91 -7.59 6.61 -12.53
N TYR A 92 -6.37 6.61 -11.99
CA TYR A 92 -5.14 6.79 -12.77
C TYR A 92 -4.46 5.47 -13.17
N GLY A 93 -5.11 4.34 -12.93
CA GLY A 93 -4.60 3.02 -13.32
C GLY A 93 -3.38 2.55 -12.53
N ILE A 94 -3.19 3.08 -11.31
CA ILE A 94 -2.09 2.67 -10.43
C ILE A 94 -2.48 1.37 -9.72
N PRO A 95 -1.70 0.28 -9.84
CA PRO A 95 -1.97 -0.96 -9.12
C PRO A 95 -2.05 -0.73 -7.61
N CYS A 96 -3.08 -1.28 -6.97
CA CYS A 96 -3.33 -1.12 -5.54
C CYS A 96 -3.38 -2.47 -4.83
N HIS A 97 -2.64 -2.59 -3.74
CA HIS A 97 -2.63 -3.74 -2.85
C HIS A 97 -3.04 -3.31 -1.44
N ILE A 98 -4.05 -3.95 -0.89
CA ILE A 98 -4.63 -3.63 0.41
C ILE A 98 -4.33 -4.76 1.39
N PHE A 99 -3.63 -4.42 2.46
CA PHE A 99 -3.37 -5.30 3.60
C PHE A 99 -4.29 -4.92 4.75
N TYR A 100 -4.79 -5.89 5.47
CA TYR A 100 -5.53 -5.65 6.71
C TYR A 100 -5.49 -6.87 7.63
N ASP A 101 -5.48 -6.60 8.93
CA ASP A 101 -5.59 -7.64 9.96
C ASP A 101 -7.05 -8.08 10.07
N LYS A 102 -7.34 -9.27 9.55
CA LYS A 102 -8.69 -9.83 9.50
C LYS A 102 -9.23 -10.22 10.89
N THR A 103 -8.35 -10.28 11.90
CA THR A 103 -8.77 -10.53 13.29
C THR A 103 -9.29 -9.29 13.99
N LYS A 104 -8.99 -8.10 13.46
CA LYS A 104 -9.33 -6.81 14.07
C LYS A 104 -10.43 -6.05 13.36
N THR A 105 -10.58 -6.25 12.05
CA THR A 105 -11.51 -5.46 11.25
C THR A 105 -12.08 -6.24 10.06
N GLN A 106 -13.17 -5.72 9.54
CA GLN A 106 -13.74 -6.08 8.25
C GLN A 106 -13.64 -4.85 7.34
N LEU A 107 -13.12 -5.04 6.14
CA LEU A 107 -13.02 -3.95 5.17
C LEU A 107 -14.38 -3.47 4.71
N SER A 108 -14.44 -2.19 4.30
CA SER A 108 -15.59 -1.64 3.59
C SER A 108 -15.91 -2.46 2.34
N ALA A 109 -17.22 -2.68 2.10
CA ALA A 109 -17.71 -3.33 0.88
C ALA A 109 -17.28 -2.59 -0.40
N MET A 110 -17.01 -1.29 -0.32
CA MET A 110 -16.51 -0.50 -1.44
C MET A 110 -15.09 -0.93 -1.87
N LEU A 111 -14.32 -1.50 -0.96
CA LEU A 111 -12.97 -2.03 -1.26
C LEU A 111 -13.02 -3.50 -1.65
N THR A 112 -13.74 -4.33 -0.88
CA THR A 112 -13.83 -5.77 -1.14
C THR A 112 -14.65 -6.11 -2.38
N GLY A 113 -15.62 -5.26 -2.72
CA GLY A 113 -16.47 -5.43 -3.90
C GLY A 113 -15.86 -4.93 -5.20
N ASP A 114 -14.77 -4.16 -5.13
CA ASP A 114 -14.08 -3.65 -6.30
C ASP A 114 -12.97 -4.60 -6.74
N SER A 115 -13.15 -5.24 -7.89
CA SER A 115 -12.19 -6.21 -8.43
C SER A 115 -10.85 -5.59 -8.87
N TYR A 116 -10.76 -4.28 -8.92
CA TYR A 116 -9.51 -3.58 -9.21
C TYR A 116 -8.44 -3.79 -8.13
N TYR A 117 -8.86 -3.85 -6.86
CA TYR A 117 -7.96 -3.97 -5.73
C TYR A 117 -7.53 -5.42 -5.48
N ALA A 118 -6.24 -5.63 -5.29
CA ALA A 118 -5.72 -6.89 -4.74
C ALA A 118 -5.74 -6.83 -3.21
N ILE A 119 -6.49 -7.72 -2.57
CA ILE A 119 -6.73 -7.71 -1.13
C ILE A 119 -5.96 -8.84 -0.47
N HIS A 120 -5.18 -8.50 0.56
CA HIS A 120 -4.29 -9.40 1.29
C HIS A 120 -4.63 -9.40 2.79
N PRO A 121 -5.59 -10.23 3.24
CA PRO A 121 -5.86 -10.39 4.66
C PRO A 121 -4.70 -11.10 5.34
N TYR A 122 -4.38 -10.69 6.57
CA TYR A 122 -3.37 -11.34 7.38
C TYR A 122 -3.86 -11.47 8.84
N GLU A 123 -3.25 -12.37 9.61
CA GLU A 123 -3.45 -12.51 11.05
C GLU A 123 -2.23 -12.07 11.85
N HIS A 124 -1.03 -12.31 11.30
CA HIS A 124 0.25 -11.96 11.91
C HIS A 124 1.08 -11.09 10.97
N GLU A 125 1.77 -10.11 11.53
CA GLU A 125 2.59 -9.15 10.76
C GLU A 125 3.59 -9.84 9.82
N GLU A 126 4.17 -10.95 10.24
CA GLU A 126 5.17 -11.70 9.47
C GLU A 126 4.65 -12.19 8.11
N GLU A 127 3.33 -12.31 7.97
CA GLU A 127 2.69 -12.71 6.71
C GLU A 127 2.73 -11.62 5.64
N ILE A 128 2.92 -10.36 6.03
CA ILE A 128 2.93 -9.21 5.13
C ILE A 128 4.17 -9.24 4.21
N TYR A 129 5.34 -9.51 4.76
CA TYR A 129 6.61 -9.34 4.07
C TYR A 129 6.82 -10.26 2.86
N PRO A 130 6.51 -11.56 2.92
CA PRO A 130 6.56 -12.41 1.73
C PRO A 130 5.65 -11.96 0.60
N VAL A 131 4.48 -11.42 0.94
CA VAL A 131 3.54 -10.88 -0.06
C VAL A 131 4.08 -9.61 -0.69
N LEU A 132 4.70 -8.72 0.10
CA LEU A 132 5.39 -7.55 -0.42
C LEU A 132 6.51 -7.93 -1.38
N ASP A 133 7.28 -8.96 -1.07
CA ASP A 133 8.35 -9.45 -1.94
C ASP A 133 7.80 -9.92 -3.29
N GLU A 134 6.67 -10.62 -3.31
CA GLU A 134 6.00 -11.01 -4.54
C GLU A 134 5.51 -9.82 -5.36
N ILE A 135 4.87 -8.84 -4.71
CA ILE A 135 4.34 -7.64 -5.37
C ILE A 135 5.45 -6.80 -5.97
N LEU A 136 6.53 -6.61 -5.21
CA LEU A 136 7.60 -5.68 -5.56
C LEU A 136 8.68 -6.34 -6.43
N GLY A 137 8.64 -7.66 -6.60
CA GLY A 137 9.63 -8.38 -7.39
C GLY A 137 11.02 -8.32 -6.77
N SER A 138 11.11 -8.27 -5.43
CA SER A 138 12.38 -8.27 -4.71
C SER A 138 13.21 -9.47 -5.13
N SER A 139 14.44 -9.24 -5.61
CA SER A 139 15.40 -10.27 -6.02
C SER A 139 16.01 -11.02 -4.83
N GLY A 140 15.28 -11.17 -3.75
CA GLY A 140 15.68 -11.75 -2.48
C GLY A 140 15.77 -13.27 -2.44
N PHE A 141 15.75 -13.95 -3.58
CA PHE A 141 16.20 -15.35 -3.68
C PHE A 141 16.37 -15.74 -5.15
N ARG A 142 17.52 -15.48 -5.73
CA ARG A 142 17.95 -16.24 -6.91
C ARG A 142 18.43 -17.59 -6.42
N VAL A 143 17.56 -18.57 -6.39
CA VAL A 143 18.00 -19.95 -6.51
C VAL A 143 18.35 -20.16 -7.96
N ASP A 144 19.67 -20.33 -8.19
CA ASP A 144 20.24 -20.87 -9.41
C ASP A 144 19.34 -21.01 -10.65
N GLY A 145 19.42 -20.03 -11.54
CA GLY A 145 19.45 -20.24 -12.98
C GLY A 145 18.34 -21.03 -13.66
N ARG A 146 17.19 -21.34 -13.05
CA ARG A 146 16.07 -21.99 -13.75
C ARG A 146 14.76 -21.26 -13.55
N THR A 147 14.52 -20.34 -14.46
CA THR A 147 13.20 -19.76 -14.67
C THR A 147 12.32 -20.83 -15.30
N THR A 148 11.50 -21.49 -14.51
CA THR A 148 10.37 -22.25 -15.07
C THR A 148 9.25 -21.27 -15.36
N SER A 149 9.24 -20.72 -16.55
CA SER A 149 8.09 -20.04 -17.12
C SER A 149 6.98 -21.08 -17.33
N LYS A 150 6.06 -21.18 -16.39
CA LYS A 150 4.78 -21.83 -16.64
C LYS A 150 3.90 -20.88 -17.44
N ARG A 151 3.94 -21.03 -18.76
CA ARG A 151 2.87 -20.52 -19.62
C ARG A 151 1.57 -21.21 -19.21
N LEU A 152 0.65 -20.46 -18.63
CA LEU A 152 -0.75 -20.90 -18.56
C LEU A 152 -1.29 -20.92 -19.98
N ASN A 153 -1.48 -22.11 -20.53
CA ASN A 153 -2.27 -22.32 -21.71
C ASN A 153 -3.73 -22.05 -21.36
N MET A 154 -4.24 -20.92 -21.82
CA MET A 154 -5.69 -20.70 -21.86
C MET A 154 -6.25 -21.62 -22.95
N VAL A 155 -6.87 -22.71 -22.53
CA VAL A 155 -7.72 -23.52 -23.38
C VAL A 155 -9.06 -22.83 -23.46
N ASN A 156 -9.42 -22.40 -24.67
CA ASN A 156 -10.70 -21.82 -25.00
C ASN A 156 -11.70 -22.96 -25.23
N PRO A 157 -12.81 -23.10 -24.49
CA PRO A 157 -13.87 -24.02 -24.86
C PRO A 157 -14.82 -23.36 -25.86
N ARG A 158 -15.08 -24.06 -26.91
CA ARG A 158 -16.12 -23.75 -27.91
C ARG A 158 -17.51 -23.87 -27.30
#